data_0800ba70310bbc1542dcfcefe9c80b0c
#
_entry.id   0800ba70310bbc1542dcfcefe9c80b0c
#
_cell.length_a   1.000
_cell.length_b   1.000
_cell.length_c   1.000
_cell.angle_alpha   90.00
_cell.angle_beta   90.00
_cell.angle_gamma   90.00
#
_symmetry.space_group_name_H-M   'P 1'
#
loop_
_entity.id
_entity.type
_entity.pdbx_description
1 polymer ?
#
loop_
_entity_poly.entity_id
_entity_poly.type
_entity_poly.pdbx_seq_one_letter_code
_entity_poly.pdbx_strand_id
1 'polypeptide(L)'
;MADDRAVGEPERLHPLFLVTGIGGALRGMAGGYAVIAYLAVSGRLSTALFGAAALLVVTAISLVLYWRRFEYRVGDSEIRIDSGIFSRTHRSIPFDRVQDVDIIQGPVARLLGLATVKFETGASASKEEGVLQAVSLDRAEALRQLVRARRSGAIAAEIVADEAERPPVYAMDMPRLLLAGLFNFSLAVFAGLFGLTQTMGNVIGFDPFNRRFWMSMLSADNPIAQFLLAHQVATAIVGLLSLVMVGIGTGIVRTVLRDYGFRLDRTETGLRRRRGLLTLTDVTLPVRRAQAAIVGTGPVRDRFGWRELKLQSLARDEGKSGDHVLAPLAKDEEAGTILEALGWRPLASRIGWNRVSRAYVWVLTLAVLPLVAIAGAQLFFMPFVGALMMVGLAGAVGARWLAWRRTGYVLDEDRLLIRTGWWRRRTLILPIRKIQSLDLAENFVTRWFGTASLIFGVAGGTGFSAHSIPALRRESAGELRKQLLSRLL
;
A
#
# COMPACT_ATOMS: atom_id res chain seq x y z
N MET A 1 17.72 -31.33 26.50
CA MET A 1 19.07 -30.78 26.35
C MET A 1 19.45 -31.01 24.90
N ALA A 2 19.00 -30.10 24.01
CA ALA A 2 19.30 -30.16 22.59
C ALA A 2 20.61 -29.40 22.32
N ASP A 3 21.38 -30.00 21.53
CA ASP A 3 22.75 -29.80 21.13
C ASP A 3 23.14 -28.31 20.93
N ASP A 4 23.97 -27.79 21.84
CA ASP A 4 24.45 -26.39 21.91
C ASP A 4 25.76 -26.19 21.10
N ARG A 5 26.06 -27.11 20.14
CA ARG A 5 27.42 -27.24 19.57
C ARG A 5 27.71 -26.48 18.27
N ALA A 6 26.80 -25.61 17.77
CA ALA A 6 27.05 -24.89 16.53
C ALA A 6 26.40 -23.49 16.48
N VAL A 7 26.43 -22.75 17.59
CA VAL A 7 25.90 -21.39 17.60
C VAL A 7 27.08 -20.42 17.63
N GLY A 8 27.21 -19.58 16.60
CA GLY A 8 28.23 -18.55 16.50
C GLY A 8 28.25 -17.58 17.69
N GLU A 9 29.28 -16.76 17.79
CA GLU A 9 29.40 -15.78 18.87
C GLU A 9 28.18 -14.82 18.90
N PRO A 10 27.73 -14.40 20.10
CA PRO A 10 26.62 -13.48 20.24
C PRO A 10 26.99 -12.10 19.69
N GLU A 11 26.24 -11.64 18.70
CA GLU A 11 26.34 -10.31 18.12
C GLU A 11 25.22 -9.41 18.65
N ARG A 12 25.52 -8.12 18.78
CA ARG A 12 24.54 -7.11 19.23
C ARG A 12 24.21 -6.14 18.11
N LEU A 13 23.06 -5.47 18.27
CA LEU A 13 22.72 -4.35 17.41
C LEU A 13 23.76 -3.22 17.57
N HIS A 14 23.99 -2.49 16.49
CA HIS A 14 24.90 -1.36 16.51
C HIS A 14 24.49 -0.31 17.56
N PRO A 15 25.38 0.32 18.31
CA PRO A 15 25.02 1.30 19.36
C PRO A 15 24.16 2.46 18.85
N LEU A 16 24.30 2.84 17.59
CA LEU A 16 23.47 3.85 16.94
C LEU A 16 22.00 3.42 16.75
N PHE A 17 21.62 2.19 17.17
CA PHE A 17 20.22 1.79 17.35
C PHE A 17 19.48 2.76 18.27
N LEU A 18 20.15 3.30 19.28
CA LEU A 18 19.55 4.27 20.20
C LEU A 18 19.03 5.52 19.45
N VAL A 19 19.66 5.89 18.34
CA VAL A 19 19.23 7.01 17.50
C VAL A 19 18.15 6.57 16.50
N THR A 20 18.38 5.46 15.80
CA THR A 20 17.44 4.98 14.76
C THR A 20 16.13 4.44 15.35
N GLY A 21 16.17 3.90 16.56
CA GLY A 21 15.02 3.31 17.27
C GLY A 21 14.06 4.36 17.84
N ILE A 22 14.49 5.62 18.01
CA ILE A 22 13.65 6.70 18.55
C ILE A 22 12.32 6.81 17.78
N GLY A 23 12.35 6.79 16.44
CA GLY A 23 11.15 6.92 15.63
C GLY A 23 10.15 5.77 15.82
N GLY A 24 10.61 4.57 16.14
CA GLY A 24 9.77 3.42 16.47
C GLY A 24 9.16 3.55 17.87
N ALA A 25 9.98 3.93 18.84
CA ALA A 25 9.57 4.13 20.23
C ALA A 25 8.54 5.27 20.34
N LEU A 26 8.75 6.38 19.64
CA LEU A 26 7.79 7.49 19.57
C LEU A 26 6.43 7.03 19.01
N ARG A 27 6.41 6.23 17.97
CA ARG A 27 5.16 5.67 17.42
C ARG A 27 4.44 4.77 18.41
N GLY A 28 5.18 3.96 19.16
CA GLY A 28 4.61 3.07 20.18
C GLY A 28 3.93 3.82 21.34
N MET A 29 4.36 5.06 21.60
CA MET A 29 3.84 5.92 22.67
C MET A 29 2.88 7.02 22.20
N ALA A 30 2.30 6.89 21.00
CA ALA A 30 1.43 7.91 20.39
C ALA A 30 0.25 8.32 21.32
N GLY A 31 -0.32 7.39 22.08
CA GLY A 31 -1.35 7.67 23.08
C GLY A 31 -0.86 8.61 24.19
N GLY A 32 0.37 8.45 24.66
CA GLY A 32 0.97 9.31 25.68
C GLY A 32 1.15 10.75 25.19
N TYR A 33 1.58 10.93 23.95
CA TYR A 33 1.70 12.27 23.34
C TYR A 33 0.34 12.96 23.17
N ALA A 34 -0.71 12.21 22.83
CA ALA A 34 -2.07 12.75 22.76
C ALA A 34 -2.54 13.29 24.12
N VAL A 35 -2.25 12.58 25.22
CA VAL A 35 -2.57 13.05 26.57
C VAL A 35 -1.76 14.30 26.92
N ILE A 36 -0.48 14.34 26.61
CA ILE A 36 0.37 15.51 26.84
C ILE A 36 -0.14 16.73 26.05
N ALA A 37 -0.48 16.55 24.78
CA ALA A 37 -1.06 17.59 23.95
C ALA A 37 -2.39 18.11 24.52
N TYR A 38 -3.26 17.21 24.99
CA TYR A 38 -4.50 17.58 25.66
C TYR A 38 -4.26 18.42 26.93
N LEU A 39 -3.32 17.99 27.79
CA LEU A 39 -2.96 18.73 29.01
C LEU A 39 -2.41 20.13 28.68
N ALA A 40 -1.58 20.25 27.66
CA ALA A 40 -1.04 21.53 27.23
C ALA A 40 -2.14 22.49 26.75
N VAL A 41 -3.07 22.00 25.92
CA VAL A 41 -4.21 22.77 25.41
C VAL A 41 -5.21 23.14 26.52
N SER A 42 -5.34 22.29 27.55
CA SER A 42 -6.21 22.52 28.72
C SER A 42 -5.63 23.54 29.73
N GLY A 43 -4.55 24.26 29.39
CA GLY A 43 -3.91 25.26 30.26
C GLY A 43 -3.04 24.67 31.38
N ARG A 44 -2.83 23.37 31.42
CA ARG A 44 -1.99 22.66 32.42
C ARG A 44 -0.58 22.47 31.89
N LEU A 45 0.07 23.55 31.47
CA LEU A 45 1.37 23.50 30.80
C LEU A 45 2.48 22.85 31.63
N SER A 46 2.54 23.15 32.93
CA SER A 46 3.53 22.53 33.86
C SER A 46 3.36 21.02 33.92
N THR A 47 2.13 20.52 34.05
CA THR A 47 1.82 19.09 34.06
C THR A 47 2.14 18.43 32.71
N ALA A 48 1.86 19.12 31.61
CA ALA A 48 2.19 18.64 30.27
C ALA A 48 3.71 18.54 30.05
N LEU A 49 4.49 19.54 30.48
CA LEU A 49 5.96 19.52 30.41
C LEU A 49 6.55 18.42 31.27
N PHE A 50 6.06 18.26 32.51
CA PHE A 50 6.51 17.15 33.37
C PHE A 50 6.17 15.79 32.77
N GLY A 51 4.96 15.62 32.24
CA GLY A 51 4.56 14.39 31.54
C GLY A 51 5.41 14.11 30.31
N ALA A 52 5.75 15.14 29.53
CA ALA A 52 6.64 15.02 28.37
C ALA A 52 8.05 14.59 28.78
N ALA A 53 8.61 15.21 29.82
CA ALA A 53 9.92 14.82 30.33
C ALA A 53 9.93 13.39 30.86
N ALA A 54 8.92 12.99 31.63
CA ALA A 54 8.76 11.63 32.12
C ALA A 54 8.65 10.61 30.95
N LEU A 55 7.87 10.93 29.94
CA LEU A 55 7.71 10.07 28.76
C LEU A 55 9.02 9.92 27.97
N LEU A 56 9.79 11.00 27.83
CA LEU A 56 11.11 10.96 27.20
C LEU A 56 12.09 10.08 27.99
N VAL A 57 12.11 10.22 29.30
CA VAL A 57 12.97 9.40 30.16
C VAL A 57 12.60 7.91 30.07
N VAL A 58 11.32 7.59 30.16
CA VAL A 58 10.82 6.20 30.00
C VAL A 58 11.19 5.66 28.63
N THR A 59 11.05 6.47 27.57
CA THR A 59 11.43 6.08 26.20
C THR A 59 12.92 5.80 26.11
N ALA A 60 13.76 6.66 26.65
CA ALA A 60 15.22 6.48 26.63
C ALA A 60 15.65 5.23 27.41
N ILE A 61 15.10 5.03 28.60
CA ILE A 61 15.39 3.83 29.41
C ILE A 61 14.94 2.57 28.66
N SER A 62 13.75 2.55 28.10
CA SER A 62 13.24 1.39 27.35
C SER A 62 14.10 1.06 26.12
N LEU A 63 14.58 2.07 25.37
CA LEU A 63 15.48 1.87 24.24
C LEU A 63 16.82 1.28 24.66
N VAL A 64 17.42 1.81 25.74
CA VAL A 64 18.71 1.31 26.27
C VAL A 64 18.56 -0.13 26.79
N LEU A 65 17.49 -0.43 27.52
CA LEU A 65 17.22 -1.78 28.01
C LEU A 65 16.98 -2.76 26.87
N TYR A 66 16.22 -2.36 25.86
CA TYR A 66 15.99 -3.18 24.68
C TYR A 66 17.31 -3.47 23.95
N TRP A 67 18.11 -2.43 23.68
CA TRP A 67 19.41 -2.57 23.00
C TRP A 67 20.37 -3.49 23.77
N ARG A 68 20.46 -3.36 25.10
CA ARG A 68 21.34 -4.21 25.93
C ARG A 68 20.91 -5.66 25.95
N ARG A 69 19.62 -5.94 25.80
CA ARG A 69 19.06 -7.30 25.89
C ARG A 69 18.85 -7.97 24.54
N PHE A 70 19.02 -7.22 23.46
CA PHE A 70 18.90 -7.77 22.12
C PHE A 70 20.22 -8.39 21.70
N GLU A 71 20.20 -9.69 21.44
CA GLU A 71 21.34 -10.44 20.94
C GLU A 71 20.88 -11.33 19.78
N TYR A 72 21.73 -11.49 18.76
CA TYR A 72 21.49 -12.48 17.73
C TYR A 72 22.75 -13.29 17.50
N ARG A 73 22.58 -14.54 17.04
CA ARG A 73 23.66 -15.48 16.77
C ARG A 73 23.43 -16.13 15.43
N VAL A 74 24.48 -16.17 14.64
CA VAL A 74 24.44 -16.81 13.33
C VAL A 74 25.13 -18.16 13.46
N GLY A 75 24.36 -19.22 13.47
CA GLY A 75 24.85 -20.58 13.53
C GLY A 75 25.08 -21.18 12.14
N ASP A 76 25.40 -22.47 12.11
CA ASP A 76 25.60 -23.21 10.85
C ASP A 76 24.31 -23.53 10.13
N SER A 77 23.20 -23.74 10.85
CA SER A 77 21.90 -24.16 10.30
C SER A 77 20.79 -23.16 10.54
N GLU A 78 20.98 -22.20 11.46
CA GLU A 78 19.92 -21.28 11.90
C GLU A 78 20.44 -19.92 12.37
N ILE A 79 19.55 -18.94 12.38
CA ILE A 79 19.77 -17.65 13.05
C ILE A 79 18.93 -17.63 14.30
N ARG A 80 19.56 -17.42 15.46
CA ARG A 80 18.87 -17.24 16.75
C ARG A 80 18.79 -15.76 17.09
N ILE A 81 17.63 -15.32 17.53
CA ILE A 81 17.36 -13.93 17.94
C ILE A 81 16.77 -13.96 19.33
N ASP A 82 17.47 -13.35 20.26
CA ASP A 82 17.06 -13.20 21.64
C ASP A 82 16.66 -11.74 21.90
N SER A 83 15.41 -11.52 22.28
CA SER A 83 14.87 -10.18 22.45
C SER A 83 13.86 -10.11 23.61
N GLY A 84 13.56 -8.88 24.06
CA GLY A 84 12.53 -8.59 25.04
C GLY A 84 13.06 -8.05 26.38
N ILE A 85 12.32 -7.10 26.97
CA ILE A 85 12.65 -6.44 28.24
C ILE A 85 12.04 -7.19 29.42
N PHE A 86 10.73 -7.39 29.39
CA PHE A 86 9.95 -8.05 30.45
C PHE A 86 9.67 -9.52 30.14
N SER A 87 9.41 -9.84 28.89
CA SER A 87 9.23 -11.20 28.39
C SER A 87 10.37 -11.52 27.45
N ARG A 88 11.16 -12.55 27.74
CA ARG A 88 12.21 -13.01 26.83
C ARG A 88 11.62 -13.87 25.74
N THR A 89 11.95 -13.53 24.52
CA THR A 89 11.59 -14.29 23.33
C THR A 89 12.87 -14.84 22.73
N HIS A 90 12.98 -16.16 22.67
CA HIS A 90 14.05 -16.87 21.97
C HIS A 90 13.49 -17.37 20.64
N ARG A 91 14.01 -16.88 19.56
CA ARG A 91 13.53 -17.23 18.22
C ARG A 91 14.65 -17.86 17.42
N SER A 92 14.40 -19.05 16.90
CA SER A 92 15.28 -19.75 15.99
C SER A 92 14.66 -19.75 14.59
N ILE A 93 15.45 -19.36 13.61
CA ILE A 93 15.05 -19.28 12.18
C ILE A 93 16.01 -20.17 11.38
N PRO A 94 15.63 -21.41 11.09
CA PRO A 94 16.43 -22.27 10.23
C PRO A 94 16.60 -21.68 8.82
N PHE A 95 17.81 -21.76 8.26
CA PHE A 95 18.09 -21.25 6.92
C PHE A 95 17.19 -21.85 5.84
N ASP A 96 16.81 -23.12 5.99
CA ASP A 96 15.89 -23.79 5.06
C ASP A 96 14.50 -23.16 4.99
N ARG A 97 14.09 -22.48 6.07
CA ARG A 97 12.81 -21.78 6.15
C ARG A 97 12.91 -20.33 5.70
N VAL A 98 14.11 -19.73 5.66
CA VAL A 98 14.31 -18.37 5.14
C VAL A 98 14.14 -18.40 3.64
N GLN A 99 13.15 -17.70 3.15
CA GLN A 99 12.87 -17.63 1.71
C GLN A 99 13.61 -16.48 1.05
N ASP A 100 13.78 -15.38 1.76
CA ASP A 100 14.56 -14.24 1.33
C ASP A 100 14.98 -13.33 2.50
N VAL A 101 15.88 -12.38 2.19
CA VAL A 101 16.41 -11.40 3.14
C VAL A 101 16.23 -10.02 2.57
N ASP A 102 15.28 -9.27 3.12
CA ASP A 102 15.01 -7.90 2.74
C ASP A 102 15.91 -6.94 3.53
N ILE A 103 16.46 -5.93 2.84
CA ILE A 103 17.25 -4.88 3.45
C ILE A 103 16.54 -3.56 3.30
N ILE A 104 16.27 -2.90 4.43
CA ILE A 104 15.54 -1.63 4.49
C ILE A 104 16.42 -0.61 5.21
N GLN A 105 16.67 0.52 4.56
CA GLN A 105 17.38 1.64 5.17
C GLN A 105 16.46 2.84 5.30
N GLY A 106 16.04 3.15 6.52
CA GLY A 106 15.34 4.40 6.81
C GLY A 106 16.28 5.61 6.66
N PRO A 107 15.76 6.87 6.64
CA PRO A 107 16.56 8.06 6.38
C PRO A 107 17.74 8.20 7.33
N VAL A 108 17.50 8.09 8.63
CA VAL A 108 18.54 8.18 9.67
C VAL A 108 19.51 6.99 9.60
N ALA A 109 19.00 5.78 9.39
CA ALA A 109 19.82 4.59 9.26
C ALA A 109 20.76 4.69 8.07
N ARG A 110 20.27 5.23 6.93
CA ARG A 110 21.07 5.44 5.72
C ARG A 110 22.22 6.43 5.93
N LEU A 111 21.98 7.54 6.63
CA LEU A 111 23.03 8.51 6.97
C LEU A 111 24.11 7.92 7.88
N LEU A 112 23.71 6.96 8.73
CA LEU A 112 24.61 6.29 9.67
C LEU A 112 25.20 4.99 9.13
N GLY A 113 24.99 4.63 7.85
CA GLY A 113 25.47 3.37 7.25
C GLY A 113 24.82 2.12 7.84
N LEU A 114 23.62 2.24 8.41
CA LEU A 114 22.87 1.15 9.04
C LEU A 114 21.74 0.65 8.16
N ALA A 115 21.29 -0.57 8.42
CA ALA A 115 20.15 -1.19 7.76
C ALA A 115 19.31 -1.99 8.76
N THR A 116 18.07 -2.22 8.42
CA THR A 116 17.18 -3.22 9.02
C THR A 116 17.16 -4.42 8.11
N VAL A 117 17.49 -5.59 8.62
CA VAL A 117 17.45 -6.86 7.92
C VAL A 117 16.19 -7.60 8.35
N LYS A 118 15.41 -8.05 7.39
CA LYS A 118 14.19 -8.80 7.62
C LYS A 118 14.27 -10.15 6.93
N PHE A 119 14.16 -11.22 7.71
CA PHE A 119 14.13 -12.59 7.19
C PHE A 119 12.69 -12.98 6.86
N GLU A 120 12.42 -13.19 5.59
CA GLU A 120 11.12 -13.66 5.11
C GLU A 120 11.05 -15.18 5.22
N THR A 121 10.15 -15.68 6.07
CA THR A 121 9.89 -17.13 6.23
C THR A 121 8.56 -17.53 5.62
N GLY A 122 8.35 -18.84 5.37
CA GLY A 122 7.10 -19.34 4.78
C GLY A 122 5.86 -19.17 5.66
N ALA A 123 6.05 -18.96 6.96
CA ALA A 123 4.98 -18.94 7.98
C ALA A 123 4.47 -17.53 8.32
N SER A 124 4.59 -16.57 7.45
CA SER A 124 4.40 -15.10 7.65
C SER A 124 3.01 -14.62 8.13
N ALA A 125 2.36 -15.35 9.02
CA ALA A 125 1.12 -14.87 9.65
C ALA A 125 1.37 -14.00 10.89
N SER A 126 2.54 -14.03 11.51
CA SER A 126 2.85 -13.28 12.73
C SER A 126 3.77 -12.08 12.48
N LYS A 127 3.48 -11.03 13.18
CA LYS A 127 3.93 -9.64 12.96
C LYS A 127 5.41 -9.34 13.11
N GLU A 128 6.35 -10.19 13.35
CA GLU A 128 7.76 -9.83 13.60
C GLU A 128 8.69 -11.04 13.55
N GLU A 129 8.56 -11.88 12.53
CA GLU A 129 9.44 -13.01 12.38
C GLU A 129 10.77 -12.57 11.77
N GLY A 130 11.80 -12.48 12.62
CA GLY A 130 13.16 -12.32 12.13
C GLY A 130 13.55 -10.94 11.62
N VAL A 131 13.45 -9.91 12.47
CA VAL A 131 13.90 -8.55 12.13
C VAL A 131 15.11 -8.18 12.98
N LEU A 132 16.23 -7.87 12.32
CA LEU A 132 17.42 -7.27 12.93
C LEU A 132 17.44 -5.77 12.60
N GLN A 133 17.30 -4.92 13.60
CA GLN A 133 17.33 -3.46 13.43
C GLN A 133 18.75 -2.95 13.64
N ALA A 134 19.12 -1.86 12.92
CA ALA A 134 20.40 -1.19 13.07
C ALA A 134 21.63 -2.12 13.01
N VAL A 135 21.72 -2.90 11.96
CA VAL A 135 22.91 -3.66 11.55
C VAL A 135 23.69 -2.82 10.55
N SER A 136 25.02 -2.88 10.54
CA SER A 136 25.81 -2.21 9.48
C SER A 136 25.43 -2.73 8.10
N LEU A 137 25.50 -1.88 7.07
CA LEU A 137 25.11 -2.28 5.71
C LEU A 137 25.93 -3.47 5.23
N ASP A 138 27.25 -3.46 5.48
CA ASP A 138 28.13 -4.56 5.09
C ASP A 138 27.73 -5.88 5.75
N ARG A 139 27.35 -5.83 7.06
CA ARG A 139 26.88 -7.00 7.78
C ARG A 139 25.54 -7.49 7.26
N ALA A 140 24.63 -6.56 6.91
CA ALA A 140 23.34 -6.89 6.31
C ALA A 140 23.51 -7.61 4.97
N GLU A 141 24.41 -7.15 4.13
CA GLU A 141 24.74 -7.77 2.85
C GLU A 141 25.43 -9.12 3.05
N ALA A 142 26.36 -9.23 4.00
CA ALA A 142 26.99 -10.50 4.36
C ALA A 142 25.97 -11.55 4.85
N LEU A 143 25.01 -11.15 5.68
CA LEU A 143 23.90 -12.02 6.12
C LEU A 143 23.04 -12.49 4.93
N ARG A 144 22.73 -11.59 3.99
CA ARG A 144 21.99 -11.95 2.77
C ARG A 144 22.77 -12.98 1.93
N GLN A 145 24.08 -12.74 1.72
CA GLN A 145 24.94 -13.66 0.96
C GLN A 145 25.06 -15.02 1.66
N LEU A 146 25.23 -15.03 2.97
CA LEU A 146 25.34 -16.26 3.77
C LEU A 146 24.06 -17.10 3.67
N VAL A 147 22.89 -16.48 3.83
CA VAL A 147 21.60 -17.18 3.67
C VAL A 147 21.45 -17.77 2.26
N ARG A 148 21.86 -17.00 1.23
CA ARG A 148 21.85 -17.50 -0.16
C ARG A 148 22.81 -18.65 -0.35
N ALA A 149 24.06 -18.53 0.12
CA ALA A 149 25.07 -19.58 0.00
C ALA A 149 24.67 -20.88 0.68
N ARG A 150 24.13 -20.81 1.90
CA ARG A 150 23.66 -21.99 2.66
C ARG A 150 22.47 -22.67 1.98
N ARG A 151 21.66 -21.92 1.23
CA ARG A 151 20.51 -22.47 0.52
C ARG A 151 20.83 -23.05 -0.85
N SER A 152 21.79 -22.47 -1.59
CA SER A 152 22.11 -22.86 -2.98
C SER A 152 23.33 -23.78 -3.08
N GLY A 153 24.04 -24.10 -1.97
CA GLY A 153 25.33 -24.79 -2.05
C GLY A 153 26.45 -23.88 -2.58
N ALA A 154 27.63 -24.40 -2.76
CA ALA A 154 28.87 -23.63 -3.05
C ALA A 154 28.93 -22.86 -4.40
N ILE A 155 27.87 -22.89 -5.21
CA ILE A 155 27.80 -22.24 -6.55
C ILE A 155 27.39 -20.75 -6.46
N ALA A 156 27.04 -20.25 -5.28
CA ALA A 156 26.40 -18.93 -5.12
C ALA A 156 27.26 -17.71 -5.45
N ALA A 157 28.58 -17.79 -5.37
CA ALA A 157 29.45 -16.61 -5.56
C ALA A 157 29.57 -16.18 -7.04
N GLU A 158 29.62 -17.13 -7.96
CA GLU A 158 29.72 -16.89 -9.40
C GLU A 158 28.40 -16.34 -9.98
N ILE A 159 27.27 -16.79 -9.44
CA ILE A 159 25.91 -16.39 -9.83
C ILE A 159 25.64 -14.92 -9.45
N VAL A 160 26.11 -14.45 -8.30
CA VAL A 160 25.91 -13.06 -7.83
C VAL A 160 26.62 -12.05 -8.75
N ALA A 161 27.79 -12.41 -9.29
CA ALA A 161 28.52 -11.56 -10.23
C ALA A 161 27.78 -11.43 -11.57
N ASP A 162 27.24 -12.51 -12.10
CA ASP A 162 26.45 -12.55 -13.34
C ASP A 162 25.09 -11.82 -13.22
N GLU A 163 24.43 -11.89 -12.04
CA GLU A 163 23.20 -11.13 -11.78
C GLU A 163 23.42 -9.61 -11.81
N ALA A 164 24.60 -9.12 -11.40
CA ALA A 164 24.92 -7.69 -11.37
C ALA A 164 25.16 -7.08 -12.76
N GLU A 165 25.58 -7.88 -13.73
CA GLU A 165 25.90 -7.44 -15.10
C GLU A 165 24.68 -7.45 -16.03
N ARG A 166 23.58 -8.15 -15.68
CA ARG A 166 22.38 -8.20 -16.51
C ARG A 166 21.63 -6.88 -16.53
N PRO A 167 21.09 -6.46 -17.70
CA PRO A 167 20.24 -5.27 -17.76
C PRO A 167 18.99 -5.49 -16.89
N PRO A 168 18.48 -4.43 -16.23
CA PRO A 168 17.29 -4.53 -15.44
C PRO A 168 16.07 -4.90 -16.30
N VAL A 169 15.15 -5.70 -15.77
CA VAL A 169 13.87 -6.00 -16.42
C VAL A 169 13.05 -4.72 -16.58
N TYR A 170 13.17 -3.81 -15.60
CA TYR A 170 12.53 -2.50 -15.65
C TYR A 170 13.32 -1.50 -14.78
N ALA A 171 13.52 -0.30 -15.31
CA ALA A 171 14.09 0.81 -14.57
C ALA A 171 13.33 2.10 -14.87
N MET A 172 13.37 3.05 -13.95
CA MET A 172 12.67 4.31 -14.08
C MET A 172 13.67 5.47 -14.02
N ASP A 173 13.74 6.24 -15.07
CA ASP A 173 14.52 7.47 -15.18
C ASP A 173 13.83 8.66 -14.50
N MET A 174 14.54 9.77 -14.31
CA MET A 174 14.00 10.95 -13.61
C MET A 174 12.79 11.58 -14.33
N PRO A 175 12.78 11.77 -15.66
CA PRO A 175 11.61 12.29 -16.34
C PRO A 175 10.35 11.43 -16.14
N ARG A 176 10.51 10.10 -16.21
CA ARG A 176 9.41 9.16 -15.96
C ARG A 176 8.94 9.17 -14.52
N LEU A 177 9.86 9.34 -13.56
CA LEU A 177 9.56 9.47 -12.14
C LEU A 177 8.70 10.72 -11.87
N LEU A 178 9.06 11.86 -12.44
CA LEU A 178 8.29 13.10 -12.33
C LEU A 178 6.92 12.97 -12.99
N LEU A 179 6.85 12.34 -14.16
CA LEU A 179 5.59 12.03 -14.83
C LEU A 179 4.70 11.10 -13.99
N ALA A 180 5.28 10.10 -13.35
CA ALA A 180 4.54 9.22 -12.43
C ALA A 180 3.99 10.03 -11.24
N GLY A 181 4.76 10.99 -10.72
CA GLY A 181 4.35 11.91 -9.66
C GLY A 181 3.17 12.78 -10.06
N LEU A 182 3.20 13.33 -11.28
CA LEU A 182 2.10 14.12 -11.85
C LEU A 182 0.78 13.32 -11.87
N PHE A 183 0.84 12.03 -12.20
CA PHE A 183 -0.33 11.16 -12.17
C PHE A 183 -0.74 10.70 -10.76
N ASN A 184 0.09 10.89 -9.76
CA ASN A 184 -0.17 10.51 -8.37
C ASN A 184 -0.72 11.67 -7.53
N PHE A 185 -1.61 12.49 -8.13
CA PHE A 185 -2.28 13.56 -7.43
C PHE A 185 -2.74 13.15 -6.03
N SER A 186 -2.39 13.95 -5.01
CA SER A 186 -2.68 13.65 -3.61
C SER A 186 -3.10 14.89 -2.85
N LEU A 187 -4.23 14.79 -2.19
CA LEU A 187 -4.70 15.81 -1.23
C LEU A 187 -4.29 15.49 0.22
N ALA A 188 -3.37 14.55 0.42
CA ALA A 188 -2.97 14.13 1.77
C ALA A 188 -2.38 15.25 2.61
N VAL A 189 -1.71 16.24 1.98
CA VAL A 189 -1.22 17.45 2.67
C VAL A 189 -2.39 18.25 3.25
N PHE A 190 -3.46 18.42 2.49
CA PHE A 190 -4.64 19.14 3.00
C PHE A 190 -5.30 18.39 4.15
N ALA A 191 -5.42 17.05 4.04
CA ALA A 191 -5.94 16.23 5.14
C ALA A 191 -5.04 16.32 6.38
N GLY A 192 -3.72 16.34 6.19
CA GLY A 192 -2.75 16.52 7.28
C GLY A 192 -2.84 17.91 7.93
N LEU A 193 -2.83 18.97 7.13
CA LEU A 193 -2.99 20.35 7.61
C LEU A 193 -4.33 20.52 8.32
N PHE A 194 -5.41 19.99 7.74
CA PHE A 194 -6.73 20.05 8.32
C PHE A 194 -6.81 19.29 9.67
N GLY A 195 -6.21 18.11 9.76
CA GLY A 195 -6.11 17.36 11.03
C GLY A 195 -5.27 18.12 12.08
N LEU A 196 -4.21 18.80 11.65
CA LEU A 196 -3.34 19.58 12.51
C LEU A 196 -4.06 20.83 13.03
N THR A 197 -4.84 21.52 12.20
CA THR A 197 -5.66 22.66 12.61
C THR A 197 -6.76 22.26 13.59
N GLN A 198 -7.36 21.07 13.43
CA GLN A 198 -8.31 20.50 14.39
C GLN A 198 -7.67 20.29 15.77
N THR A 199 -6.42 19.80 15.80
CA THR A 199 -5.74 19.49 17.07
C THR A 199 -5.17 20.74 17.73
N MET A 200 -4.73 21.72 16.94
CA MET A 200 -4.03 22.92 17.39
C MET A 200 -4.82 24.21 17.17
N GLY A 201 -6.09 24.13 16.81
CA GLY A 201 -6.92 25.31 16.45
C GLY A 201 -6.91 26.41 17.51
N ASN A 202 -6.96 26.04 18.79
CA ASN A 202 -6.88 26.99 19.90
C ASN A 202 -5.50 27.63 20.07
N VAL A 203 -4.42 26.99 19.59
CA VAL A 203 -3.05 27.49 19.68
C VAL A 203 -2.70 28.37 18.49
N ILE A 204 -3.14 28.00 17.29
CA ILE A 204 -2.81 28.67 16.03
C ILE A 204 -3.85 29.79 15.72
N GLY A 205 -5.00 29.79 16.42
CA GLY A 205 -6.11 30.70 16.14
C GLY A 205 -6.85 30.43 14.82
N PHE A 206 -6.58 29.28 14.20
CA PHE A 206 -7.21 28.85 12.95
C PHE A 206 -8.03 27.58 13.16
N ASP A 207 -9.35 27.74 13.34
CA ASP A 207 -10.28 26.61 13.45
C ASP A 207 -11.27 26.65 12.27
N PRO A 208 -11.07 25.82 11.23
CA PRO A 208 -11.92 25.80 10.05
C PRO A 208 -13.33 25.24 10.31
N PHE A 209 -13.61 24.67 11.49
CA PHE A 209 -14.95 24.22 11.88
C PHE A 209 -15.68 25.21 12.77
N ASN A 210 -15.01 26.24 13.23
CA ASN A 210 -15.62 27.27 14.05
C ASN A 210 -16.39 28.27 13.17
N ARG A 211 -17.71 28.28 13.32
CA ARG A 211 -18.58 29.25 12.61
C ARG A 211 -18.12 30.70 12.82
N ARG A 212 -17.66 31.06 14.03
CA ARG A 212 -17.19 32.42 14.35
C ARG A 212 -15.96 32.78 13.53
N PHE A 213 -15.03 31.85 13.32
CA PHE A 213 -13.88 32.06 12.45
C PHE A 213 -14.30 32.45 11.04
N TRP A 214 -15.22 31.70 10.44
CA TRP A 214 -15.72 32.04 9.10
C TRP A 214 -16.54 33.33 9.08
N MET A 215 -17.32 33.59 10.11
CA MET A 215 -18.07 34.86 10.20
C MET A 215 -17.14 36.08 10.35
N SER A 216 -16.04 35.95 11.10
CA SER A 216 -15.03 37.05 11.20
C SER A 216 -14.22 37.20 9.91
N MET A 217 -13.89 36.09 9.26
CA MET A 217 -13.21 36.11 7.96
C MET A 217 -14.06 36.73 6.85
N LEU A 218 -15.37 36.44 6.84
CA LEU A 218 -16.32 36.91 5.84
C LEU A 218 -17.04 38.19 6.25
N SER A 219 -16.60 38.86 7.34
CA SER A 219 -17.17 40.14 7.76
C SER A 219 -16.94 41.22 6.71
N ALA A 220 -17.91 42.12 6.58
CA ALA A 220 -17.84 43.22 5.61
C ALA A 220 -16.64 44.18 5.82
N ASP A 221 -16.07 44.16 7.01
CA ASP A 221 -14.92 45.00 7.37
C ASP A 221 -13.57 44.39 6.96
N ASN A 222 -13.56 43.13 6.51
CA ASN A 222 -12.33 42.46 6.09
C ASN A 222 -12.04 42.75 4.60
N PRO A 223 -10.96 43.45 4.26
CA PRO A 223 -10.65 43.82 2.87
C PRO A 223 -10.40 42.58 1.99
N ILE A 224 -9.87 41.49 2.57
CA ILE A 224 -9.66 40.21 1.85
C ILE A 224 -11.03 39.61 1.49
N ALA A 225 -11.97 39.59 2.44
CA ALA A 225 -13.32 39.09 2.19
C ALA A 225 -14.05 39.91 1.14
N GLN A 226 -13.96 41.23 1.20
CA GLN A 226 -14.54 42.09 0.18
C GLN A 226 -13.97 41.83 -1.21
N PHE A 227 -12.66 41.65 -1.33
CA PHE A 227 -12.01 41.30 -2.60
C PHE A 227 -12.47 39.96 -3.12
N LEU A 228 -12.49 38.91 -2.25
CA LEU A 228 -12.92 37.54 -2.61
C LEU A 228 -14.40 37.51 -3.04
N LEU A 229 -15.26 38.22 -2.33
CA LEU A 229 -16.70 38.33 -2.63
C LEU A 229 -16.99 39.15 -3.87
N ALA A 230 -16.21 40.22 -4.13
CA ALA A 230 -16.33 41.04 -5.35
C ALA A 230 -15.90 40.26 -6.60
N HIS A 231 -14.97 39.27 -6.46
CA HIS A 231 -14.39 38.52 -7.58
C HIS A 231 -14.62 37.02 -7.41
N GLN A 232 -15.84 36.60 -7.08
CA GLN A 232 -16.18 35.20 -6.73
C GLN A 232 -15.68 34.16 -7.74
N VAL A 233 -15.88 34.40 -9.04
CA VAL A 233 -15.45 33.49 -10.10
C VAL A 233 -13.92 33.40 -10.17
N ALA A 234 -13.22 34.51 -10.12
CA ALA A 234 -11.76 34.54 -10.12
C ALA A 234 -11.20 33.82 -8.87
N THR A 235 -11.78 34.10 -7.71
CA THR A 235 -11.43 33.44 -6.44
C THR A 235 -11.63 31.91 -6.51
N ALA A 236 -12.75 31.46 -7.04
CA ALA A 236 -13.01 30.03 -7.21
C ALA A 236 -12.00 29.38 -8.18
N ILE A 237 -11.67 30.04 -9.29
CA ILE A 237 -10.67 29.55 -10.24
C ILE A 237 -9.29 29.50 -9.61
N VAL A 238 -8.84 30.56 -8.95
CA VAL A 238 -7.53 30.60 -8.30
C VAL A 238 -7.45 29.58 -7.17
N GLY A 239 -8.50 29.42 -6.36
CA GLY A 239 -8.59 28.41 -5.33
C GLY A 239 -8.50 27.00 -5.89
N LEU A 240 -9.22 26.70 -6.98
CA LEU A 240 -9.16 25.40 -7.65
C LEU A 240 -7.77 25.13 -8.24
N LEU A 241 -7.17 26.13 -8.92
CA LEU A 241 -5.82 25.98 -9.48
C LEU A 241 -4.77 25.76 -8.39
N SER A 242 -4.86 26.50 -7.28
CA SER A 242 -3.97 26.31 -6.12
C SER A 242 -4.11 24.91 -5.53
N LEU A 243 -5.35 24.41 -5.37
CA LEU A 243 -5.62 23.05 -4.91
C LEU A 243 -5.00 21.99 -5.84
N VAL A 244 -5.14 22.18 -7.15
CA VAL A 244 -4.57 21.28 -8.16
C VAL A 244 -3.04 21.34 -8.12
N MET A 245 -2.44 22.51 -8.06
CA MET A 245 -0.98 22.69 -8.00
C MET A 245 -0.37 22.05 -6.76
N VAL A 246 -0.96 22.26 -5.58
CA VAL A 246 -0.50 21.64 -4.34
C VAL A 246 -0.69 20.12 -4.39
N GLY A 247 -1.82 19.65 -4.92
CA GLY A 247 -2.07 18.22 -5.09
C GLY A 247 -1.07 17.53 -6.03
N ILE A 248 -0.69 18.18 -7.11
CA ILE A 248 0.35 17.75 -8.05
C ILE A 248 1.72 17.77 -7.36
N GLY A 249 2.10 18.89 -6.74
CA GLY A 249 3.38 19.04 -6.03
C GLY A 249 3.56 17.96 -4.96
N THR A 250 2.52 17.72 -4.16
CA THR A 250 2.51 16.65 -3.15
C THR A 250 2.65 15.27 -3.79
N GLY A 251 1.97 15.03 -4.92
CA GLY A 251 2.07 13.79 -5.68
C GLY A 251 3.49 13.53 -6.18
N ILE A 252 4.14 14.56 -6.75
CA ILE A 252 5.52 14.50 -7.23
C ILE A 252 6.48 14.23 -6.06
N VAL A 253 6.43 15.04 -5.00
CA VAL A 253 7.32 14.88 -3.84
C VAL A 253 7.19 13.47 -3.26
N ARG A 254 5.96 13.02 -3.02
CA ARG A 254 5.72 11.68 -2.49
C ARG A 254 6.26 10.58 -3.41
N THR A 255 6.09 10.73 -4.72
CA THR A 255 6.55 9.73 -5.71
C THR A 255 8.07 9.72 -5.78
N VAL A 256 8.72 10.89 -5.80
CA VAL A 256 10.18 10.99 -5.76
C VAL A 256 10.74 10.37 -4.49
N LEU A 257 10.20 10.71 -3.32
CA LEU A 257 10.68 10.14 -2.05
C LEU A 257 10.55 8.61 -2.01
N ARG A 258 9.50 8.04 -2.59
CA ARG A 258 9.18 6.61 -2.55
C ARG A 258 9.86 5.80 -3.64
N ASP A 259 9.86 6.30 -4.88
CA ASP A 259 10.20 5.51 -6.07
C ASP A 259 11.50 5.98 -6.76
N TYR A 260 12.31 6.85 -6.13
CA TYR A 260 13.59 7.28 -6.64
C TYR A 260 14.53 6.08 -6.88
N GLY A 261 15.22 6.05 -8.03
CA GLY A 261 16.12 4.96 -8.37
C GLY A 261 15.40 3.61 -8.51
N PHE A 262 14.13 3.62 -8.93
CA PHE A 262 13.36 2.40 -9.11
C PHE A 262 14.01 1.49 -10.13
N ARG A 263 14.38 0.30 -9.69
CA ARG A 263 14.98 -0.75 -10.50
C ARG A 263 14.41 -2.11 -10.13
N LEU A 264 14.10 -2.90 -11.14
CA LEU A 264 13.60 -4.27 -11.04
C LEU A 264 14.55 -5.18 -11.81
N ASP A 265 15.24 -6.03 -11.10
CA ASP A 265 16.21 -6.97 -11.64
C ASP A 265 15.63 -8.39 -11.60
N ARG A 266 16.03 -9.24 -12.54
CA ARG A 266 15.72 -10.66 -12.50
C ARG A 266 16.76 -11.38 -11.64
N THR A 267 16.28 -12.20 -10.72
CA THR A 267 17.11 -13.10 -9.92
C THR A 267 16.74 -14.55 -10.23
N GLU A 268 17.51 -15.50 -9.78
CA GLU A 268 17.22 -16.94 -9.96
C GLU A 268 15.86 -17.33 -9.39
N THR A 269 15.46 -16.73 -8.28
CA THR A 269 14.23 -17.10 -7.56
C THR A 269 13.04 -16.23 -7.90
N GLY A 270 13.26 -15.07 -8.55
CA GLY A 270 12.20 -14.13 -8.83
C GLY A 270 12.64 -12.77 -9.33
N LEU A 271 12.05 -11.72 -8.78
CA LEU A 271 12.34 -10.34 -9.12
C LEU A 271 12.84 -9.57 -7.88
N ARG A 272 13.96 -8.88 -8.00
CA ARG A 272 14.51 -8.00 -6.97
C ARG A 272 14.14 -6.57 -7.28
N ARG A 273 13.44 -5.91 -6.35
CA ARG A 273 13.02 -4.51 -6.47
C ARG A 273 13.83 -3.63 -5.54
N ARG A 274 14.50 -2.62 -6.10
CA ARG A 274 15.20 -1.59 -5.34
C ARG A 274 14.60 -0.22 -5.64
N ARG A 275 14.27 0.55 -4.59
CA ARG A 275 13.72 1.90 -4.74
C ARG A 275 13.86 2.72 -3.46
N GLY A 276 13.76 4.04 -3.60
CA GLY A 276 13.58 4.99 -2.51
C GLY A 276 14.71 6.01 -2.36
N LEU A 277 14.34 7.26 -2.14
CA LEU A 277 15.29 8.36 -1.92
C LEU A 277 15.69 8.46 -0.45
N LEU A 278 14.72 8.61 0.45
CA LEU A 278 14.98 8.69 1.89
C LEU A 278 14.99 7.30 2.54
N THR A 279 14.01 6.47 2.24
CA THR A 279 13.95 5.08 2.69
C THR A 279 14.28 4.18 1.53
N LEU A 280 15.49 3.62 1.51
CA LEU A 280 15.86 2.63 0.51
C LEU A 280 15.29 1.27 0.89
N THR A 281 14.55 0.67 -0.02
CA THR A 281 14.02 -0.69 0.10
C THR A 281 14.61 -1.58 -0.99
N ASP A 282 15.12 -2.72 -0.59
CA ASP A 282 15.69 -3.75 -1.45
C ASP A 282 15.05 -5.09 -1.09
N VAL A 283 14.04 -5.45 -1.87
CA VAL A 283 13.13 -6.57 -1.61
C VAL A 283 13.15 -7.53 -2.78
N THR A 284 13.26 -8.83 -2.49
CA THR A 284 13.14 -9.89 -3.49
C THR A 284 11.74 -10.50 -3.43
N LEU A 285 11.16 -10.71 -4.60
CA LEU A 285 9.81 -11.24 -4.78
C LEU A 285 9.90 -12.60 -5.50
N PRO A 286 9.89 -13.71 -4.76
CA PRO A 286 9.98 -15.03 -5.37
C PRO A 286 8.76 -15.31 -6.26
N VAL A 287 9.00 -15.80 -7.49
CA VAL A 287 7.91 -16.11 -8.47
C VAL A 287 6.89 -17.09 -7.90
N ARG A 288 7.33 -18.07 -7.13
CA ARG A 288 6.44 -19.07 -6.49
C ARG A 288 5.44 -18.44 -5.53
N ARG A 289 5.75 -17.29 -4.92
CA ARG A 289 4.86 -16.54 -4.00
C ARG A 289 3.91 -15.59 -4.72
N ALA A 290 4.11 -15.34 -6.02
CA ALA A 290 3.22 -14.56 -6.84
C ALA A 290 1.85 -15.23 -6.92
N GLN A 291 0.81 -14.52 -6.51
CA GLN A 291 -0.56 -15.03 -6.47
C GLN A 291 -1.40 -14.44 -7.58
N ALA A 292 -1.32 -13.16 -7.78
CA ALA A 292 -2.03 -12.45 -8.83
C ALA A 292 -1.24 -11.20 -9.27
N ALA A 293 -1.42 -10.77 -10.51
CA ALA A 293 -0.93 -9.47 -10.97
C ALA A 293 -2.10 -8.53 -11.24
N ILE A 294 -1.87 -7.25 -10.97
CA ILE A 294 -2.88 -6.20 -11.15
C ILE A 294 -2.29 -5.15 -12.08
N VAL A 295 -2.85 -5.04 -13.27
CA VAL A 295 -2.54 -3.97 -14.22
C VAL A 295 -3.55 -2.85 -14.02
N GLY A 296 -3.09 -1.71 -13.52
CA GLY A 296 -3.90 -0.54 -13.22
C GLY A 296 -3.68 0.59 -14.22
N THR A 297 -4.75 1.32 -14.58
CA THR A 297 -4.64 2.56 -15.33
C THR A 297 -5.76 3.53 -14.94
N GLY A 298 -5.52 4.83 -15.12
CA GLY A 298 -6.52 5.87 -14.99
C GLY A 298 -6.91 6.44 -16.37
N PRO A 299 -7.95 7.29 -16.46
CA PRO A 299 -8.40 7.82 -17.76
C PRO A 299 -7.29 8.58 -18.49
N VAL A 300 -6.52 9.39 -17.78
CA VAL A 300 -5.42 10.16 -18.36
C VAL A 300 -4.24 9.25 -18.70
N ARG A 301 -3.83 8.37 -17.79
CA ARG A 301 -2.74 7.39 -18.03
C ARG A 301 -3.04 6.51 -19.24
N ASP A 302 -4.29 6.06 -19.37
CA ASP A 302 -4.75 5.18 -20.45
C ASP A 302 -4.64 5.85 -21.81
N ARG A 303 -4.95 7.16 -21.91
CA ARG A 303 -4.84 7.94 -23.14
C ARG A 303 -3.41 7.98 -23.68
N PHE A 304 -2.43 7.92 -22.79
CA PHE A 304 -1.00 7.91 -23.13
C PHE A 304 -0.37 6.50 -23.08
N GLY A 305 -1.18 5.45 -22.92
CA GLY A 305 -0.70 4.07 -22.87
C GLY A 305 0.11 3.72 -21.63
N TRP A 306 -0.09 4.44 -20.50
CA TRP A 306 0.63 4.18 -19.25
C TRP A 306 -0.15 3.25 -18.34
N ARG A 307 0.57 2.28 -17.77
CA ARG A 307 0.06 1.28 -16.82
C ARG A 307 0.85 1.30 -15.52
N GLU A 308 0.21 0.90 -14.45
CA GLU A 308 0.84 0.53 -13.18
C GLU A 308 0.75 -0.99 -13.05
N LEU A 309 1.86 -1.67 -12.79
CA LEU A 309 1.87 -3.11 -12.56
C LEU A 309 2.16 -3.38 -11.09
N LYS A 310 1.28 -4.15 -10.46
CA LYS A 310 1.43 -4.64 -9.09
C LYS A 310 1.38 -6.15 -9.08
N LEU A 311 2.09 -6.74 -8.14
CA LEU A 311 2.08 -8.16 -7.85
C LEU A 311 1.49 -8.38 -6.47
N GLN A 312 0.46 -9.19 -6.38
CA GLN A 312 -0.04 -9.69 -5.11
C GLN A 312 0.79 -10.91 -4.71
N SER A 313 1.40 -10.85 -3.55
CA SER A 313 2.27 -11.88 -3.01
C SER A 313 1.86 -12.29 -1.60
N LEU A 314 2.32 -13.46 -1.18
CA LEU A 314 2.23 -13.92 0.22
C LEU A 314 3.10 -13.07 1.16
N ALA A 315 4.18 -12.47 0.64
CA ALA A 315 5.01 -11.54 1.39
C ALA A 315 4.29 -10.20 1.59
N ARG A 316 4.51 -9.56 2.74
CA ARG A 316 3.95 -8.22 3.01
C ARG A 316 4.92 -7.16 2.53
N ASP A 317 4.44 -6.18 1.78
CA ASP A 317 5.18 -4.94 1.50
C ASP A 317 5.14 -4.01 2.72
N GLU A 318 5.87 -2.92 2.72
CA GLU A 318 5.90 -1.87 3.76
C GLU A 318 4.51 -1.33 4.13
N GLY A 319 3.51 -1.54 3.27
CA GLY A 319 2.10 -1.26 3.54
C GLY A 319 1.36 -2.47 4.11
N LYS A 320 0.16 -2.23 4.64
CA LYS A 320 -0.74 -3.27 5.16
C LYS A 320 -1.30 -4.22 4.07
N SER A 321 -1.06 -3.92 2.79
CA SER A 321 -1.50 -4.72 1.64
C SER A 321 -0.36 -5.60 1.14
N GLY A 322 -0.66 -6.84 0.77
CA GLY A 322 0.29 -7.75 0.12
C GLY A 322 0.61 -7.39 -1.35
N ASP A 323 0.34 -6.14 -1.76
CA ASP A 323 0.53 -5.68 -3.14
C ASP A 323 1.89 -5.01 -3.30
N HIS A 324 2.77 -5.63 -4.06
CA HIS A 324 4.08 -5.09 -4.41
C HIS A 324 4.03 -4.38 -5.76
N VAL A 325 4.41 -3.11 -5.81
CA VAL A 325 4.53 -2.37 -7.08
C VAL A 325 5.75 -2.88 -7.82
N LEU A 326 5.56 -3.45 -9.01
CA LEU A 326 6.62 -3.91 -9.93
C LEU A 326 7.00 -2.84 -10.95
N ALA A 327 6.04 -2.02 -11.38
CA ALA A 327 6.28 -0.87 -12.24
C ALA A 327 5.25 0.22 -11.94
N PRO A 328 5.68 1.38 -11.40
CA PRO A 328 4.78 2.49 -11.10
C PRO A 328 4.19 3.15 -12.36
N LEU A 329 4.95 3.16 -13.45
CA LEU A 329 4.56 3.77 -14.73
C LEU A 329 5.29 3.06 -15.89
N ALA A 330 4.64 2.07 -16.50
CA ALA A 330 5.17 1.27 -17.60
C ALA A 330 4.30 1.36 -18.84
N LYS A 331 4.87 1.11 -20.02
CA LYS A 331 4.13 0.86 -21.25
C LYS A 331 3.62 -0.59 -21.28
N ASP A 332 2.68 -0.89 -22.17
CA ASP A 332 2.12 -2.25 -22.30
C ASP A 332 3.20 -3.30 -22.63
N GLU A 333 4.20 -2.94 -23.42
CA GLU A 333 5.34 -3.81 -23.77
C GLU A 333 6.21 -4.10 -22.54
N GLU A 334 6.57 -3.08 -21.76
CA GLU A 334 7.38 -3.23 -20.53
C GLU A 334 6.63 -4.07 -19.48
N ALA A 335 5.31 -3.84 -19.35
CA ALA A 335 4.48 -4.65 -18.48
C ALA A 335 4.44 -6.13 -18.94
N GLY A 336 4.45 -6.36 -20.25
CA GLY A 336 4.58 -7.68 -20.85
C GLY A 336 5.89 -8.36 -20.48
N THR A 337 7.03 -7.67 -20.66
CA THR A 337 8.36 -8.19 -20.29
C THR A 337 8.46 -8.55 -18.80
N ILE A 338 7.86 -7.73 -17.91
CA ILE A 338 7.83 -8.04 -16.47
C ILE A 338 6.98 -9.30 -16.19
N LEU A 339 5.84 -9.46 -16.88
CA LEU A 339 5.00 -10.66 -16.73
C LEU A 339 5.73 -11.91 -17.25
N GLU A 340 6.44 -11.82 -18.37
CA GLU A 340 7.28 -12.90 -18.89
C GLU A 340 8.40 -13.27 -17.92
N ALA A 341 9.01 -12.29 -17.26
CA ALA A 341 10.02 -12.54 -16.23
C ALA A 341 9.45 -13.30 -15.01
N LEU A 342 8.12 -13.19 -14.76
CA LEU A 342 7.39 -13.99 -13.78
C LEU A 342 6.96 -15.37 -14.33
N GLY A 343 7.26 -15.69 -15.60
CA GLY A 343 6.80 -16.89 -16.30
C GLY A 343 5.31 -16.84 -16.67
N TRP A 344 4.73 -15.64 -16.75
CA TRP A 344 3.32 -15.43 -17.11
C TRP A 344 3.22 -14.82 -18.50
N ARG A 345 2.18 -15.25 -19.25
CA ARG A 345 1.96 -14.67 -20.59
C ARG A 345 1.56 -13.19 -20.51
N PRO A 346 2.06 -12.32 -21.37
CA PRO A 346 1.60 -10.94 -21.50
C PRO A 346 0.10 -10.86 -21.76
N LEU A 347 -0.49 -9.69 -21.51
CA LEU A 347 -1.87 -9.43 -21.91
C LEU A 347 -1.95 -9.28 -23.43
N ALA A 348 -2.90 -9.97 -24.06
CA ALA A 348 -3.15 -9.80 -25.47
C ALA A 348 -3.64 -8.36 -25.76
N SER A 349 -3.27 -7.83 -26.92
CA SER A 349 -3.68 -6.48 -27.35
C SER A 349 -5.20 -6.37 -27.54
N ARG A 350 -5.86 -7.47 -27.93
CA ARG A 350 -7.32 -7.58 -28.06
C ARG A 350 -7.83 -8.73 -27.21
N ILE A 351 -8.63 -8.40 -26.19
CA ILE A 351 -9.25 -9.37 -25.29
C ILE A 351 -10.76 -9.28 -25.46
N GLY A 352 -11.40 -10.40 -25.77
CA GLY A 352 -12.85 -10.54 -25.87
C GLY A 352 -13.50 -10.62 -24.46
N TRP A 353 -13.90 -9.50 -23.90
CA TRP A 353 -14.45 -9.45 -22.55
C TRP A 353 -15.90 -9.91 -22.48
N ASN A 354 -16.17 -10.93 -21.66
CA ASN A 354 -17.53 -11.28 -21.24
C ASN A 354 -18.03 -10.23 -20.26
N ARG A 355 -19.19 -9.64 -20.53
CA ARG A 355 -19.76 -8.57 -19.69
C ARG A 355 -20.61 -9.14 -18.56
N VAL A 356 -20.63 -8.41 -17.45
CA VAL A 356 -21.55 -8.70 -16.34
C VAL A 356 -22.95 -8.19 -16.65
N SER A 357 -23.96 -8.70 -15.91
CA SER A 357 -25.36 -8.33 -16.11
C SER A 357 -25.61 -6.83 -15.88
N ARG A 358 -26.61 -6.28 -16.59
CA ARG A 358 -27.11 -4.92 -16.37
C ARG A 358 -27.69 -4.71 -14.96
N ALA A 359 -28.07 -5.77 -14.27
CA ALA A 359 -28.47 -5.72 -12.87
C ALA A 359 -27.43 -5.04 -11.97
N TYR A 360 -26.16 -5.07 -12.36
CA TYR A 360 -25.08 -4.31 -11.68
C TYR A 360 -25.39 -2.81 -11.53
N VAL A 361 -26.08 -2.22 -12.49
CA VAL A 361 -26.51 -0.80 -12.48
C VAL A 361 -27.86 -0.67 -11.80
N TRP A 362 -28.82 -1.52 -12.15
CA TRP A 362 -30.20 -1.41 -11.68
C TRP A 362 -30.32 -1.55 -10.15
N VAL A 363 -29.52 -2.42 -9.54
CA VAL A 363 -29.48 -2.57 -8.07
C VAL A 363 -29.17 -1.25 -7.36
N LEU A 364 -28.16 -0.50 -7.84
CA LEU A 364 -27.85 0.81 -7.27
C LEU A 364 -28.95 1.83 -7.60
N THR A 365 -29.40 1.87 -8.86
CA THR A 365 -30.42 2.83 -9.31
C THR A 365 -31.68 2.72 -8.46
N LEU A 366 -32.15 1.50 -8.19
CA LEU A 366 -33.30 1.27 -7.31
C LEU A 366 -33.01 1.62 -5.85
N ALA A 367 -31.82 1.31 -5.35
CA ALA A 367 -31.42 1.62 -3.98
C ALA A 367 -31.36 3.13 -3.69
N VAL A 368 -31.07 3.96 -4.70
CA VAL A 368 -30.99 5.42 -4.53
C VAL A 368 -32.34 6.12 -4.78
N LEU A 369 -33.38 5.44 -5.26
CA LEU A 369 -34.72 6.05 -5.49
C LEU A 369 -35.29 6.78 -4.28
N PRO A 370 -35.24 6.24 -3.05
CA PRO A 370 -35.70 6.97 -1.87
C PRO A 370 -34.92 8.27 -1.63
N LEU A 371 -33.61 8.25 -1.88
CA LEU A 371 -32.76 9.44 -1.76
C LEU A 371 -33.06 10.47 -2.86
N VAL A 372 -33.44 10.03 -4.05
CA VAL A 372 -33.91 10.92 -5.14
C VAL A 372 -35.21 11.61 -4.73
N ALA A 373 -36.14 10.89 -4.09
CA ALA A 373 -37.38 11.48 -3.57
C ALA A 373 -37.09 12.53 -2.47
N ILE A 374 -36.18 12.22 -1.54
CA ILE A 374 -35.71 13.19 -0.52
C ILE A 374 -35.07 14.42 -1.15
N ALA A 375 -34.17 14.20 -2.12
CA ALA A 375 -33.51 15.30 -2.83
C ALA A 375 -34.50 16.17 -3.60
N GLY A 376 -35.54 15.54 -4.20
CA GLY A 376 -36.65 16.25 -4.86
C GLY A 376 -37.48 17.08 -3.87
N ALA A 377 -37.81 16.56 -2.69
CA ALA A 377 -38.44 17.34 -1.64
C ALA A 377 -37.56 18.52 -1.16
N GLN A 378 -36.26 18.32 -1.03
CA GLN A 378 -35.33 19.38 -0.64
C GLN A 378 -35.23 20.52 -1.66
N LEU A 379 -35.57 20.30 -2.93
CA LEU A 379 -35.65 21.38 -3.91
C LEU A 379 -36.64 22.46 -3.54
N PHE A 380 -37.70 22.10 -2.79
CA PHE A 380 -38.73 23.07 -2.32
C PHE A 380 -38.28 23.84 -1.06
N PHE A 381 -37.57 23.18 -0.14
CA PHE A 381 -37.14 23.79 1.14
C PHE A 381 -35.79 24.43 1.08
N MET A 382 -34.83 23.79 0.39
CA MET A 382 -33.43 24.18 0.25
C MET A 382 -32.96 23.89 -1.18
N PRO A 383 -33.30 24.74 -2.19
CA PRO A 383 -33.08 24.42 -3.61
C PRO A 383 -31.63 24.07 -3.95
N PHE A 384 -30.66 24.77 -3.38
CA PHE A 384 -29.24 24.51 -3.60
C PHE A 384 -28.83 23.12 -3.09
N VAL A 385 -29.28 22.75 -1.89
CA VAL A 385 -28.99 21.43 -1.27
C VAL A 385 -29.64 20.33 -2.07
N GLY A 386 -30.93 20.48 -2.44
CA GLY A 386 -31.65 19.53 -3.26
C GLY A 386 -31.00 19.32 -4.62
N ALA A 387 -30.58 20.41 -5.29
CA ALA A 387 -29.88 20.32 -6.57
C ALA A 387 -28.53 19.62 -6.45
N LEU A 388 -27.73 19.93 -5.42
CA LEU A 388 -26.44 19.29 -5.16
C LEU A 388 -26.61 17.79 -4.90
N MET A 389 -27.62 17.39 -4.12
CA MET A 389 -27.95 15.99 -3.89
C MET A 389 -28.35 15.27 -5.20
N MET A 390 -29.20 15.89 -6.02
CA MET A 390 -29.59 15.32 -7.31
C MET A 390 -28.41 15.12 -8.25
N VAL A 391 -27.52 16.11 -8.35
CA VAL A 391 -26.28 16.00 -9.15
C VAL A 391 -25.39 14.87 -8.62
N GLY A 392 -25.22 14.78 -7.29
CA GLY A 392 -24.45 13.72 -6.65
C GLY A 392 -25.00 12.32 -6.93
N LEU A 393 -26.32 12.14 -6.80
CA LEU A 393 -27.00 10.86 -7.07
C LEU A 393 -26.93 10.48 -8.56
N ALA A 394 -27.14 11.44 -9.47
CA ALA A 394 -26.98 11.24 -10.91
C ALA A 394 -25.53 10.85 -11.24
N GLY A 395 -24.56 11.53 -10.63
CA GLY A 395 -23.14 11.21 -10.76
C GLY A 395 -22.81 9.79 -10.27
N ALA A 396 -23.38 9.37 -9.15
CA ALA A 396 -23.20 8.01 -8.62
C ALA A 396 -23.75 6.93 -9.56
N VAL A 397 -24.96 7.14 -10.11
CA VAL A 397 -25.56 6.22 -11.09
C VAL A 397 -24.75 6.22 -12.38
N GLY A 398 -24.30 7.39 -12.85
CA GLY A 398 -23.42 7.52 -14.04
C GLY A 398 -22.06 6.80 -13.86
N ALA A 399 -21.45 6.97 -12.68
CA ALA A 399 -20.21 6.27 -12.33
C ALA A 399 -20.43 4.74 -12.29
N ARG A 400 -21.55 4.29 -11.77
CA ARG A 400 -21.91 2.86 -11.74
C ARG A 400 -22.15 2.29 -13.14
N TRP A 401 -22.81 3.06 -13.99
CA TRP A 401 -23.01 2.68 -15.39
C TRP A 401 -21.67 2.57 -16.15
N LEU A 402 -20.77 3.53 -15.94
CA LEU A 402 -19.44 3.50 -16.53
C LEU A 402 -18.62 2.31 -15.99
N ALA A 403 -18.73 2.01 -14.69
CA ALA A 403 -18.13 0.83 -14.08
C ALA A 403 -18.66 -0.45 -14.73
N TRP A 404 -19.98 -0.57 -14.93
CA TRP A 404 -20.60 -1.70 -15.62
C TRP A 404 -20.05 -1.89 -17.04
N ARG A 405 -19.96 -0.82 -17.84
CA ARG A 405 -19.40 -0.88 -19.21
C ARG A 405 -17.96 -1.39 -19.23
N ARG A 406 -17.21 -1.14 -18.17
CA ARG A 406 -15.79 -1.48 -18.05
C ARG A 406 -15.53 -2.77 -17.26
N THR A 407 -16.54 -3.32 -16.59
CA THR A 407 -16.41 -4.58 -15.85
C THR A 407 -16.67 -5.76 -16.79
N GLY A 408 -15.76 -6.72 -16.73
CA GLY A 408 -15.85 -7.94 -17.52
C GLY A 408 -14.82 -8.96 -17.06
N TYR A 409 -14.94 -10.17 -17.58
CA TYR A 409 -14.02 -11.26 -17.29
C TYR A 409 -13.73 -12.07 -18.54
N VAL A 410 -12.61 -12.77 -18.55
CA VAL A 410 -12.23 -13.74 -19.58
C VAL A 410 -11.53 -14.90 -18.90
N LEU A 411 -11.97 -16.09 -19.21
CA LEU A 411 -11.27 -17.32 -18.85
C LEU A 411 -10.33 -17.67 -20.00
N ASP A 412 -9.06 -17.45 -19.80
CA ASP A 412 -7.98 -17.88 -20.70
C ASP A 412 -7.51 -19.27 -20.30
N GLU A 413 -6.64 -19.91 -21.06
CA GLU A 413 -6.25 -21.33 -20.87
C GLU A 413 -5.90 -21.69 -19.42
N ASP A 414 -5.02 -20.93 -18.79
CA ASP A 414 -4.46 -21.19 -17.45
C ASP A 414 -4.74 -20.09 -16.42
N ARG A 415 -5.47 -19.04 -16.83
CA ARG A 415 -5.69 -17.86 -16.00
C ARG A 415 -7.07 -17.24 -16.20
N LEU A 416 -7.55 -16.61 -15.15
CA LEU A 416 -8.75 -15.80 -15.16
C LEU A 416 -8.36 -14.31 -15.18
N LEU A 417 -8.86 -13.59 -16.17
CA LEU A 417 -8.71 -12.15 -16.28
C LEU A 417 -10.00 -11.48 -15.78
N ILE A 418 -9.88 -10.54 -14.86
CA ILE A 418 -11.02 -9.78 -14.34
C ILE A 418 -10.73 -8.30 -14.47
N ARG A 419 -11.57 -7.59 -15.20
CA ARG A 419 -11.46 -6.13 -15.36
C ARG A 419 -12.56 -5.44 -14.58
N THR A 420 -12.19 -4.43 -13.78
CA THR A 420 -13.12 -3.63 -12.95
C THR A 420 -12.71 -2.16 -12.92
N GLY A 421 -13.61 -1.31 -12.44
CA GLY A 421 -13.35 0.10 -12.13
C GLY A 421 -13.99 1.09 -13.09
N TRP A 422 -14.50 2.21 -12.53
CA TRP A 422 -15.13 3.28 -13.32
C TRP A 422 -14.13 4.41 -13.68
N TRP A 423 -13.35 4.88 -12.70
CA TRP A 423 -12.30 5.90 -12.89
C TRP A 423 -10.94 5.25 -13.12
N ARG A 424 -10.48 4.45 -12.17
CA ARG A 424 -9.26 3.64 -12.30
C ARG A 424 -9.65 2.24 -12.75
N ARG A 425 -9.25 1.86 -13.97
CA ARG A 425 -9.43 0.50 -14.45
C ARG A 425 -8.34 -0.39 -13.89
N ARG A 426 -8.74 -1.55 -13.40
CA ARG A 426 -7.84 -2.58 -12.90
C ARG A 426 -8.15 -3.87 -13.64
N THR A 427 -7.11 -4.46 -14.20
CA THR A 427 -7.18 -5.81 -14.79
C THR A 427 -6.40 -6.73 -13.88
N LEU A 428 -7.08 -7.64 -13.22
CA LEU A 428 -6.50 -8.70 -12.42
C LEU A 428 -6.15 -9.85 -13.35
N ILE A 429 -4.95 -10.37 -13.21
CA ILE A 429 -4.45 -11.59 -13.86
C ILE A 429 -4.32 -12.62 -12.75
N LEU A 430 -5.17 -13.62 -12.73
CA LEU A 430 -5.24 -14.64 -11.69
C LEU A 430 -4.99 -16.01 -12.30
N PRO A 431 -3.80 -16.63 -12.09
CA PRO A 431 -3.56 -18.01 -12.50
C PRO A 431 -4.53 -18.96 -11.78
N ILE A 432 -5.20 -19.85 -12.51
CA ILE A 432 -6.25 -20.73 -11.96
C ILE A 432 -5.69 -21.56 -10.80
N ARG A 433 -4.47 -22.09 -10.95
CA ARG A 433 -3.76 -22.87 -9.91
C ARG A 433 -3.50 -22.14 -8.59
N LYS A 434 -3.70 -20.81 -8.54
CA LYS A 434 -3.52 -19.97 -7.33
C LYS A 434 -4.85 -19.69 -6.61
N ILE A 435 -5.97 -20.09 -7.16
CA ILE A 435 -7.29 -19.98 -6.53
C ILE A 435 -7.39 -21.02 -5.42
N GLN A 436 -7.66 -20.56 -4.19
CA GLN A 436 -7.80 -21.44 -3.01
C GLN A 436 -9.26 -21.69 -2.63
N SER A 437 -10.12 -20.70 -2.84
CA SER A 437 -11.57 -20.85 -2.63
C SER A 437 -12.34 -20.20 -3.75
N LEU A 438 -13.54 -20.70 -4.00
CA LEU A 438 -14.44 -20.26 -5.05
C LEU A 438 -15.87 -20.24 -4.51
N ASP A 439 -16.30 -19.04 -4.06
CA ASP A 439 -17.58 -18.84 -3.40
C ASP A 439 -18.57 -18.18 -4.34
N LEU A 440 -19.79 -18.69 -4.37
CA LEU A 440 -20.93 -18.08 -5.04
C LEU A 440 -21.74 -17.29 -4.01
N ALA A 441 -21.69 -15.98 -4.08
CA ALA A 441 -22.42 -15.10 -3.16
C ALA A 441 -23.66 -14.53 -3.81
N GLU A 442 -24.79 -14.72 -3.13
CA GLU A 442 -26.08 -14.18 -3.50
C GLU A 442 -26.72 -13.50 -2.28
N ASN A 443 -27.33 -12.37 -2.47
CA ASN A 443 -28.19 -11.72 -1.47
C ASN A 443 -29.64 -11.66 -1.99
N PHE A 444 -30.57 -11.18 -1.16
CA PHE A 444 -31.99 -11.08 -1.52
C PHE A 444 -32.18 -10.31 -2.83
N VAL A 445 -31.51 -9.17 -3.00
CA VAL A 445 -31.64 -8.32 -4.19
C VAL A 445 -31.05 -8.99 -5.43
N THR A 446 -29.86 -9.58 -5.32
CA THR A 446 -29.21 -10.25 -6.46
C THR A 446 -30.01 -11.47 -6.91
N ARG A 447 -30.63 -12.22 -5.99
CA ARG A 447 -31.56 -13.31 -6.31
C ARG A 447 -32.77 -12.85 -7.10
N TRP A 448 -33.35 -11.71 -6.71
CA TRP A 448 -34.47 -11.13 -7.45
C TRP A 448 -34.11 -10.79 -8.91
N PHE A 449 -32.88 -10.30 -9.14
CA PHE A 449 -32.38 -10.03 -10.50
C PHE A 449 -31.80 -11.26 -11.21
N GLY A 450 -31.86 -12.46 -10.63
CA GLY A 450 -31.28 -13.68 -11.20
C GLY A 450 -29.78 -13.61 -11.37
N THR A 451 -29.09 -12.89 -10.47
CA THR A 451 -27.63 -12.69 -10.53
C THR A 451 -26.92 -13.18 -9.27
N ALA A 452 -25.65 -13.56 -9.43
CA ALA A 452 -24.76 -13.96 -8.36
C ALA A 452 -23.39 -13.30 -8.54
N SER A 453 -22.63 -13.19 -7.47
CA SER A 453 -21.23 -12.77 -7.51
C SER A 453 -20.33 -13.97 -7.26
N LEU A 454 -19.30 -14.14 -8.08
CA LEU A 454 -18.30 -15.18 -7.90
C LEU A 454 -17.09 -14.57 -7.20
N ILE A 455 -16.76 -15.09 -6.03
CA ILE A 455 -15.68 -14.59 -5.16
C ILE A 455 -14.53 -15.59 -5.18
N PHE A 456 -13.32 -15.09 -5.36
CA PHE A 456 -12.09 -15.88 -5.44
C PHE A 456 -11.24 -15.60 -4.22
N GLY A 457 -10.99 -16.60 -3.40
CA GLY A 457 -10.00 -16.56 -2.33
C GLY A 457 -8.63 -16.88 -2.88
N VAL A 458 -7.69 -15.99 -2.62
CA VAL A 458 -6.28 -16.13 -3.01
C VAL A 458 -5.42 -15.98 -1.77
N ALA A 459 -4.39 -16.82 -1.63
CA ALA A 459 -3.48 -16.74 -0.51
C ALA A 459 -2.80 -15.36 -0.46
N GLY A 460 -2.61 -14.80 0.74
CA GLY A 460 -1.90 -13.54 0.95
C GLY A 460 -2.71 -12.27 0.73
N GLY A 461 -3.95 -12.36 0.30
CA GLY A 461 -4.86 -11.23 0.38
C GLY A 461 -5.17 -10.88 1.84
N THR A 462 -5.23 -9.58 2.21
CA THR A 462 -5.91 -9.20 3.45
C THR A 462 -7.35 -9.69 3.34
N GLY A 463 -7.95 -10.20 4.42
CA GLY A 463 -9.26 -10.89 4.39
C GLY A 463 -10.42 -10.17 3.69
N PHE A 464 -10.25 -8.91 3.29
CA PHE A 464 -11.16 -8.12 2.45
C PHE A 464 -10.70 -7.97 0.99
N SER A 465 -9.59 -8.58 0.58
CA SER A 465 -9.06 -8.55 -0.81
C SER A 465 -9.49 -9.77 -1.63
N ALA A 466 -10.58 -10.40 -1.27
CA ALA A 466 -11.21 -11.39 -2.11
C ALA A 466 -11.55 -10.74 -3.46
N HIS A 467 -10.98 -11.27 -4.52
CA HIS A 467 -11.29 -10.82 -5.87
C HIS A 467 -12.68 -11.34 -6.26
N SER A 468 -13.47 -10.52 -6.93
CA SER A 468 -14.82 -10.94 -7.29
C SER A 468 -15.22 -10.49 -8.69
N ILE A 469 -16.04 -11.29 -9.34
CA ILE A 469 -16.80 -10.90 -10.51
C ILE A 469 -18.23 -10.64 -10.05
N PRO A 470 -18.67 -9.38 -10.00
CA PRO A 470 -20.02 -9.04 -9.50
C PRO A 470 -21.09 -9.27 -10.56
N ALA A 471 -22.31 -9.52 -10.12
CA ALA A 471 -23.52 -9.52 -10.94
C ALA A 471 -23.44 -10.36 -12.22
N LEU A 472 -22.92 -11.57 -12.14
CA LEU A 472 -23.03 -12.57 -13.19
C LEU A 472 -24.47 -13.08 -13.27
N ARG A 473 -24.96 -13.47 -14.44
CA ARG A 473 -26.18 -14.28 -14.52
C ARG A 473 -25.94 -15.59 -13.76
N ARG A 474 -26.91 -16.05 -13.00
CA ARG A 474 -26.77 -17.24 -12.15
C ARG A 474 -26.27 -18.47 -12.91
N GLU A 475 -26.81 -18.68 -14.10
CA GLU A 475 -26.40 -19.76 -15.01
C GLU A 475 -24.92 -19.62 -15.40
N SER A 476 -24.52 -18.45 -15.92
CA SER A 476 -23.15 -18.15 -16.32
C SER A 476 -22.17 -18.24 -15.12
N ALA A 477 -22.58 -17.86 -13.92
CA ALA A 477 -21.78 -18.01 -12.71
C ALA A 477 -21.57 -19.49 -12.35
N GLY A 478 -22.63 -20.30 -12.49
CA GLY A 478 -22.57 -21.75 -12.27
C GLY A 478 -21.68 -22.45 -13.29
N GLU A 479 -21.78 -22.09 -14.55
CA GLU A 479 -20.93 -22.63 -15.63
C GLU A 479 -19.46 -22.27 -15.43
N LEU A 480 -19.17 -20.97 -15.17
CA LEU A 480 -17.81 -20.51 -14.90
C LEU A 480 -17.21 -21.23 -13.69
N ARG A 481 -18.01 -21.39 -12.63
CA ARG A 481 -17.59 -22.15 -11.43
C ARG A 481 -17.24 -23.59 -11.78
N LYS A 482 -18.07 -24.28 -12.55
CA LYS A 482 -17.82 -25.67 -12.98
C LYS A 482 -16.54 -25.77 -13.82
N GLN A 483 -16.35 -24.85 -14.78
CA GLN A 483 -15.14 -24.80 -15.62
C GLN A 483 -13.88 -24.55 -14.82
N LEU A 484 -13.94 -23.68 -13.82
CA LEU A 484 -12.80 -23.41 -12.94
C LEU A 484 -12.48 -24.61 -12.06
N LEU A 485 -13.49 -25.24 -11.45
CA LEU A 485 -13.29 -26.44 -10.62
C LEU A 485 -12.74 -27.61 -11.42
N SER A 486 -13.18 -27.83 -12.67
CA SER A 486 -12.64 -28.88 -13.54
C SER A 486 -11.18 -28.66 -13.98
N ARG A 487 -10.66 -27.42 -13.84
CA ARG A 487 -9.25 -27.08 -14.14
C ARG A 487 -8.37 -27.04 -12.89
N LEU A 488 -8.98 -27.07 -11.71
CA LEU A 488 -8.28 -27.13 -10.41
C LEU A 488 -8.03 -28.58 -9.96
N LEU A 489 -8.90 -29.50 -10.40
CA LEU A 489 -8.76 -30.95 -10.19
C LEU A 489 -7.90 -31.58 -11.28
#